data_663c9076ae602c14c452991c7c271496
#
_entry.id   663c9076ae602c14c452991c7c271496
#
_cell.length_a   1.000
_cell.length_b   1.000
_cell.length_c   1.000
_cell.angle_alpha   90.00
_cell.angle_beta   90.00
_cell.angle_gamma   90.00
#
_symmetry.space_group_name_H-M   'P 1'
#
loop_
_entity.id
_entity.type
_entity.pdbx_description
1 polymer ?
#
loop_
_entity_poly.entity_id
_entity_poly.type
_entity_poly.pdbx_seq_one_letter_code
_entity_poly.pdbx_strand_id
1 'polypeptide(L)'
;MTKPALAEDNSHPAKKHHVAESKAKPAKVAENRHRHHDKTTIRTAARGRRHHHRFGDEEIYAEARAKTIGKREVGTASWYGGHHLGRRTASGERLDSIHNTAAHRSLPLQSLARVTNLDNGRSVIVRVTDRGPVSRDLVIDLSPSAAGALDMKQAGIVPVSVEPVVLSADASP
;
A
#
# COMPACT_ATOMS: atom_id res chain seq x y z
N MET A 1 -32.10 -55.54 -28.19
CA MET A 1 -32.90 -54.38 -28.66
C MET A 1 -32.47 -53.17 -27.86
N THR A 2 -31.53 -52.46 -28.39
CA THR A 2 -30.91 -51.28 -27.75
C THR A 2 -31.32 -50.01 -28.52
N LYS A 3 -31.88 -49.08 -27.80
CA LYS A 3 -32.37 -47.80 -28.30
C LYS A 3 -31.27 -46.74 -28.07
N PRO A 4 -30.88 -45.93 -29.07
CA PRO A 4 -29.88 -44.87 -28.87
C PRO A 4 -30.54 -43.60 -28.28
N ALA A 5 -29.79 -42.92 -27.38
CA ALA A 5 -30.14 -41.63 -26.81
C ALA A 5 -29.80 -40.50 -27.77
N LEU A 6 -30.74 -39.56 -27.90
CA LEU A 6 -30.61 -38.31 -28.68
C LEU A 6 -29.73 -37.31 -27.89
N ALA A 7 -28.74 -36.73 -28.60
CA ALA A 7 -27.96 -35.59 -28.15
C ALA A 7 -28.77 -34.32 -28.41
N GLU A 8 -28.97 -33.48 -27.35
CA GLU A 8 -29.51 -32.12 -27.50
C GLU A 8 -28.38 -31.13 -27.77
N ASP A 9 -28.44 -30.52 -28.94
CA ASP A 9 -27.61 -29.40 -29.36
C ASP A 9 -28.09 -28.10 -28.67
N ASN A 10 -27.26 -27.52 -27.82
CA ASN A 10 -27.55 -26.25 -27.16
C ASN A 10 -26.66 -25.13 -27.71
N SER A 11 -27.00 -24.70 -28.95
CA SER A 11 -26.37 -23.53 -29.58
C SER A 11 -26.94 -22.23 -29.02
N HIS A 12 -26.14 -21.53 -28.19
CA HIS A 12 -26.43 -20.17 -27.74
C HIS A 12 -25.94 -19.14 -28.74
N PRO A 13 -26.75 -18.14 -29.11
CA PRO A 13 -26.33 -17.09 -30.07
C PRO A 13 -25.46 -16.05 -29.38
N ALA A 14 -24.33 -15.74 -30.00
CA ALA A 14 -23.42 -14.68 -29.64
C ALA A 14 -24.07 -13.29 -29.68
N LYS A 15 -24.04 -12.55 -28.58
CA LYS A 15 -24.43 -11.13 -28.51
C LYS A 15 -23.31 -10.28 -29.08
N LYS A 16 -23.62 -9.57 -30.15
CA LYS A 16 -22.78 -8.54 -30.80
C LYS A 16 -22.68 -7.33 -29.90
N HIS A 17 -21.45 -6.99 -29.44
CA HIS A 17 -21.17 -5.74 -28.76
C HIS A 17 -20.95 -4.63 -29.78
N HIS A 18 -21.81 -3.60 -29.75
CA HIS A 18 -21.62 -2.36 -30.48
C HIS A 18 -20.47 -1.56 -29.89
N VAL A 19 -19.44 -1.33 -30.68
CA VAL A 19 -18.37 -0.36 -30.36
C VAL A 19 -18.91 1.03 -30.71
N ALA A 20 -19.05 1.87 -29.68
CA ALA A 20 -19.38 3.29 -29.86
C ALA A 20 -18.06 4.09 -29.99
N GLU A 21 -17.83 4.58 -31.20
CA GLU A 21 -16.75 5.49 -31.57
C GLU A 21 -17.07 6.89 -31.06
N SER A 22 -16.36 7.36 -30.02
CA SER A 22 -16.45 8.73 -29.51
C SER A 22 -15.40 9.62 -30.18
N LYS A 23 -15.85 10.49 -31.08
CA LYS A 23 -15.06 11.53 -31.75
C LYS A 23 -14.63 12.60 -30.71
N ALA A 24 -13.32 12.70 -30.46
CA ALA A 24 -12.72 13.80 -29.70
C ALA A 24 -12.67 15.07 -30.55
N LYS A 25 -13.18 16.20 -30.01
CA LYS A 25 -13.01 17.54 -30.55
C LYS A 25 -11.72 18.17 -30.00
N PRO A 26 -10.93 18.92 -30.80
CA PRO A 26 -9.74 19.59 -30.32
C PRO A 26 -10.08 20.87 -29.53
N ALA A 27 -9.48 21.04 -28.36
CA ALA A 27 -9.56 22.24 -27.55
C ALA A 27 -8.61 23.33 -28.10
N LYS A 28 -9.14 24.56 -28.18
CA LYS A 28 -8.48 25.76 -28.69
C LYS A 28 -7.38 26.21 -27.72
N VAL A 29 -6.19 26.44 -28.27
CA VAL A 29 -5.08 27.17 -27.65
C VAL A 29 -5.49 28.64 -27.50
N ALA A 30 -5.47 29.16 -26.28
CA ALA A 30 -5.57 30.59 -26.01
C ALA A 30 -4.19 31.10 -25.59
N GLU A 31 -3.57 31.83 -26.50
CA GLU A 31 -2.37 32.64 -26.33
C GLU A 31 -2.76 33.87 -25.50
N ASN A 32 -2.13 34.09 -24.35
CA ASN A 32 -2.22 35.36 -23.64
C ASN A 32 -0.82 35.91 -23.37
N ARG A 33 -0.56 37.02 -24.04
CA ARG A 33 0.68 37.80 -24.01
C ARG A 33 0.69 38.77 -22.86
N HIS A 34 1.88 38.90 -22.27
CA HIS A 34 2.48 40.11 -21.68
C HIS A 34 1.75 40.89 -20.58
N ARG A 35 2.44 41.07 -19.47
CA ARG A 35 2.94 42.37 -19.00
C ARG A 35 4.00 42.23 -17.90
N HIS A 36 5.15 42.88 -18.17
CA HIS A 36 6.17 43.27 -17.22
C HIS A 36 5.64 44.24 -16.16
N HIS A 37 6.10 44.12 -14.91
CA HIS A 37 6.42 45.20 -13.96
C HIS A 37 7.18 44.53 -12.81
N ASP A 38 8.39 44.73 -12.67
CA ASP A 38 9.33 45.71 -12.15
C ASP A 38 9.34 45.85 -10.63
N LYS A 39 10.50 45.46 -10.10
CA LYS A 39 11.29 45.93 -8.95
C LYS A 39 10.73 46.02 -7.53
N THR A 40 11.46 45.32 -6.68
CA THR A 40 12.05 45.79 -5.40
C THR A 40 11.15 45.95 -4.21
N THR A 41 11.30 45.03 -3.25
CA THR A 41 11.64 45.38 -1.87
C THR A 41 12.01 44.11 -1.08
N ILE A 42 13.29 44.04 -0.70
CA ILE A 42 13.81 43.12 0.29
C ILE A 42 13.18 43.51 1.65
N ARG A 43 12.33 42.67 2.21
CA ARG A 43 11.97 42.74 3.64
C ARG A 43 12.20 41.40 4.27
N THR A 44 13.34 41.29 4.95
CA THR A 44 13.67 40.29 5.96
C THR A 44 12.54 40.22 6.98
N ALA A 45 11.78 39.14 6.94
CA ALA A 45 10.95 38.71 8.06
C ALA A 45 11.32 37.27 8.34
N ALA A 46 12.15 37.08 9.35
CA ALA A 46 12.36 35.81 10.02
C ALA A 46 11.01 35.37 10.63
N ARG A 47 10.24 34.58 9.90
CA ARG A 47 9.10 33.83 10.44
C ARG A 47 9.49 32.37 10.53
N GLY A 48 9.47 31.88 11.78
CA GLY A 48 9.83 30.52 12.18
C GLY A 48 9.34 29.49 11.18
N ARG A 49 10.28 28.74 10.64
CA ARG A 49 10.00 27.52 9.89
C ARG A 49 9.33 26.55 10.86
N ARG A 50 7.99 26.46 10.80
CA ARG A 50 7.29 25.32 11.35
C ARG A 50 7.82 24.13 10.55
N HIS A 51 8.59 23.27 11.21
CA HIS A 51 8.95 21.99 10.66
C HIS A 51 7.65 21.23 10.41
N HIS A 52 7.18 21.22 9.16
CA HIS A 52 6.28 20.19 8.71
C HIS A 52 7.12 18.91 8.69
N HIS A 53 7.06 18.14 9.77
CA HIS A 53 7.52 16.75 9.74
C HIS A 53 6.77 16.08 8.59
N ARG A 54 7.47 15.86 7.48
CA ARG A 54 7.00 15.00 6.41
C ARG A 54 6.96 13.60 6.98
N PHE A 55 5.78 12.96 6.94
CA PHE A 55 5.60 11.56 7.32
C PHE A 55 6.63 10.61 6.68
N GLY A 56 7.27 10.98 5.57
CA GLY A 56 8.32 10.20 4.92
C GLY A 56 9.65 10.16 5.67
N ASP A 57 9.97 11.16 6.48
CA ASP A 57 11.27 11.22 7.16
C ASP A 57 11.30 10.23 8.34
N GLU A 58 10.23 10.08 9.09
CA GLU A 58 10.11 9.11 10.18
C GLU A 58 10.25 7.65 9.69
N GLU A 59 9.70 7.31 8.53
CA GLU A 59 9.82 5.97 7.93
C GLU A 59 11.27 5.67 7.53
N ILE A 60 11.96 6.62 6.90
CA ILE A 60 13.37 6.46 6.52
C ILE A 60 14.25 6.27 7.74
N TYR A 61 14.04 7.04 8.81
CA TYR A 61 14.77 6.90 10.06
C TYR A 61 14.46 5.57 10.76
N ALA A 62 13.21 5.10 10.73
CA ALA A 62 12.83 3.82 11.30
C ALA A 62 13.53 2.66 10.58
N GLU A 63 13.60 2.69 9.25
CA GLU A 63 14.33 1.68 8.46
C GLU A 63 15.82 1.66 8.79
N ALA A 64 16.47 2.81 8.85
CA ALA A 64 17.90 2.92 9.15
C ALA A 64 18.26 2.42 10.57
N ARG A 65 17.33 2.52 11.53
CA ARG A 65 17.51 2.12 12.92
C ARG A 65 17.04 0.70 13.24
N ALA A 66 16.40 0.04 12.29
CA ALA A 66 15.78 -1.27 12.51
C ALA A 66 16.85 -2.38 12.46
N LYS A 67 17.04 -3.08 13.58
CA LYS A 67 17.87 -4.27 13.70
C LYS A 67 17.00 -5.52 13.70
N THR A 68 17.29 -6.47 12.81
CA THR A 68 16.62 -7.77 12.78
C THR A 68 16.96 -8.56 14.03
N ILE A 69 15.94 -9.13 14.69
CA ILE A 69 16.06 -9.89 15.94
C ILE A 69 15.55 -11.33 15.87
N GLY A 70 15.02 -11.74 14.74
CA GLY A 70 14.41 -13.06 14.59
C GLY A 70 14.58 -13.67 13.21
N LYS A 71 13.92 -14.80 13.00
CA LYS A 71 13.97 -15.53 11.74
C LYS A 71 13.16 -14.79 10.68
N ARG A 72 13.74 -14.66 9.49
CA ARG A 72 13.07 -14.18 8.28
C ARG A 72 12.03 -15.20 7.82
N GLU A 73 10.82 -14.77 7.56
CA GLU A 73 9.75 -15.54 6.92
C GLU A 73 9.54 -15.01 5.49
N VAL A 74 9.40 -15.93 4.52
CA VAL A 74 9.14 -15.59 3.11
C VAL A 74 7.83 -16.22 2.71
N GLY A 75 6.97 -15.44 2.02
CA GLY A 75 5.67 -15.87 1.53
C GLY A 75 5.00 -14.75 0.76
N THR A 76 3.68 -14.76 0.71
CA THR A 76 2.87 -13.74 0.03
C THR A 76 2.16 -12.84 1.03
N ALA A 77 2.05 -11.56 0.70
CA ALA A 77 1.28 -10.58 1.45
C ALA A 77 0.03 -10.16 0.68
N SER A 78 -1.04 -9.88 1.40
CA SER A 78 -2.17 -9.09 0.91
C SER A 78 -2.33 -7.80 1.74
N TRP A 79 -3.39 -7.04 1.48
CA TRP A 79 -3.69 -5.85 2.26
C TRP A 79 -5.19 -5.68 2.49
N TYR A 80 -5.56 -5.02 3.57
CA TYR A 80 -6.95 -4.81 3.96
C TYR A 80 -7.68 -3.87 3.02
N GLY A 81 -8.76 -4.33 2.40
CA GLY A 81 -9.68 -3.48 1.64
C GLY A 81 -10.41 -2.47 2.52
N GLY A 82 -11.02 -1.45 1.90
CA GLY A 82 -11.68 -0.34 2.59
C GLY A 82 -12.78 -0.73 3.59
N HIS A 83 -13.44 -1.88 3.41
CA HIS A 83 -14.48 -2.38 4.33
C HIS A 83 -13.94 -2.86 5.70
N HIS A 84 -12.63 -2.99 5.86
CA HIS A 84 -12.00 -3.31 7.14
C HIS A 84 -11.64 -2.08 7.97
N LEU A 85 -11.60 -0.89 7.35
CA LEU A 85 -11.26 0.35 8.04
C LEU A 85 -12.23 0.64 9.20
N GLY A 86 -11.70 1.11 10.31
CA GLY A 86 -12.42 1.40 11.54
C GLY A 86 -12.77 0.19 12.41
N ARG A 87 -12.56 -1.05 11.92
CA ARG A 87 -12.79 -2.27 12.73
C ARG A 87 -11.70 -2.40 13.80
N ARG A 88 -12.08 -2.99 14.94
CA ARG A 88 -11.12 -3.30 16.01
C ARG A 88 -10.23 -4.47 15.58
N THR A 89 -8.94 -4.31 15.83
CA THR A 89 -7.91 -5.33 15.66
C THR A 89 -7.73 -6.14 16.96
N ALA A 90 -6.93 -7.19 16.91
CA ALA A 90 -6.64 -8.03 18.09
C ALA A 90 -5.91 -7.26 19.20
N SER A 91 -5.20 -6.19 18.89
CA SER A 91 -4.58 -5.29 19.90
C SER A 91 -5.58 -4.34 20.55
N GLY A 92 -6.83 -4.29 20.07
CA GLY A 92 -7.85 -3.36 20.54
C GLY A 92 -7.88 -2.01 19.80
N GLU A 93 -6.88 -1.71 19.00
CA GLU A 93 -6.82 -0.51 18.16
C GLU A 93 -7.80 -0.61 16.97
N ARG A 94 -8.10 0.52 16.35
CA ARG A 94 -8.87 0.52 15.10
C ARG A 94 -7.93 0.54 13.89
N LEU A 95 -8.21 -0.31 12.91
CA LEU A 95 -7.51 -0.28 11.65
C LEU A 95 -7.80 1.06 10.94
N ASP A 96 -6.75 1.74 10.52
CA ASP A 96 -6.84 2.97 9.72
C ASP A 96 -6.02 2.87 8.42
N SER A 97 -6.05 3.94 7.63
CA SER A 97 -5.34 4.04 6.37
C SER A 97 -4.04 4.87 6.47
N ILE A 98 -3.66 5.29 7.66
CA ILE A 98 -2.57 6.26 7.90
C ILE A 98 -1.34 5.54 8.46
N HIS A 99 -1.53 4.64 9.43
CA HIS A 99 -0.44 3.95 10.11
C HIS A 99 -0.02 2.67 9.38
N ASN A 100 1.28 2.40 9.38
CA ASN A 100 1.84 1.16 8.86
C ASN A 100 1.64 0.05 9.89
N THR A 101 0.53 -0.66 9.75
CA THR A 101 0.16 -1.79 10.63
C THR A 101 -0.04 -3.06 9.83
N ALA A 102 -0.03 -4.19 10.52
CA ALA A 102 -0.22 -5.49 9.88
C ALA A 102 -0.88 -6.51 10.81
N ALA A 103 -1.49 -7.54 10.20
CA ALA A 103 -1.84 -8.79 10.87
C ALA A 103 -0.80 -9.86 10.59
N HIS A 104 -0.36 -10.54 11.64
CA HIS A 104 0.54 -11.69 11.56
C HIS A 104 0.10 -12.78 12.54
N ARG A 105 0.30 -14.08 12.16
CA ARG A 105 -0.23 -15.18 12.97
C ARG A 105 0.50 -15.33 14.31
N SER A 106 1.82 -15.25 14.30
CA SER A 106 2.68 -15.64 15.43
C SER A 106 3.51 -14.53 16.03
N LEU A 107 3.85 -13.46 15.28
CA LEU A 107 4.60 -12.34 15.83
C LEU A 107 3.83 -11.69 16.98
N PRO A 108 4.51 -11.27 18.06
CA PRO A 108 3.84 -10.61 19.19
C PRO A 108 3.04 -9.39 18.75
N LEU A 109 1.85 -9.16 19.35
CA LEU A 109 1.15 -7.90 19.17
C LEU A 109 2.02 -6.75 19.68
N GLN A 110 1.95 -5.61 18.98
CA GLN A 110 2.77 -4.41 19.20
C GLN A 110 4.26 -4.55 18.83
N SER A 111 4.70 -5.73 18.37
CA SER A 111 6.06 -5.87 17.83
C SER A 111 6.19 -5.20 16.46
N LEU A 112 7.42 -4.90 16.09
CA LEU A 112 7.74 -4.33 14.76
C LEU A 112 8.28 -5.42 13.85
N ALA A 113 7.96 -5.30 12.56
CA ALA A 113 8.51 -6.15 11.51
C ALA A 113 8.87 -5.31 10.28
N ARG A 114 10.02 -5.59 9.67
CA ARG A 114 10.34 -5.11 8.33
C ARG A 114 9.67 -6.03 7.33
N VAL A 115 8.89 -5.46 6.43
CA VAL A 115 8.31 -6.17 5.28
C VAL A 115 8.96 -5.64 4.03
N THR A 116 9.50 -6.54 3.21
CA THR A 116 10.12 -6.20 1.92
C THR A 116 9.35 -6.87 0.80
N ASN A 117 8.89 -6.09 -0.16
CA ASN A 117 8.32 -6.59 -1.40
C ASN A 117 9.47 -7.13 -2.29
N LEU A 118 9.43 -8.42 -2.61
CA LEU A 118 10.52 -9.09 -3.33
C LEU A 118 10.53 -8.81 -4.84
N ASP A 119 9.44 -8.27 -5.39
CA ASP A 119 9.35 -7.92 -6.81
C ASP A 119 10.05 -6.58 -7.12
N ASN A 120 10.04 -5.63 -6.18
CA ASN A 120 10.56 -4.28 -6.39
C ASN A 120 11.62 -3.83 -5.37
N GLY A 121 11.89 -4.63 -4.32
CA GLY A 121 12.89 -4.37 -3.29
C GLY A 121 12.49 -3.28 -2.27
N ARG A 122 11.28 -2.71 -2.35
CA ARG A 122 10.79 -1.71 -1.38
C ARG A 122 10.52 -2.37 -0.04
N SER A 123 10.84 -1.68 1.04
CA SER A 123 10.58 -2.16 2.39
C SER A 123 9.85 -1.10 3.24
N VAL A 124 9.19 -1.57 4.27
CA VAL A 124 8.47 -0.74 5.25
C VAL A 124 8.50 -1.43 6.62
N ILE A 125 8.65 -0.63 7.67
CA ILE A 125 8.45 -1.11 9.04
C ILE A 125 6.96 -1.03 9.38
N VAL A 126 6.40 -2.16 9.82
CA VAL A 126 5.00 -2.26 10.26
C VAL A 126 4.93 -2.65 11.72
N ARG A 127 3.88 -2.20 12.39
CA ARG A 127 3.53 -2.66 13.74
C ARG A 127 2.46 -3.77 13.62
N VAL A 128 2.71 -4.89 14.29
CA VAL A 128 1.76 -6.00 14.33
C VAL A 128 0.63 -5.67 15.30
N THR A 129 -0.55 -5.36 14.79
CA THR A 129 -1.72 -4.98 15.59
C THR A 129 -2.83 -6.00 15.55
N ASP A 130 -2.77 -6.95 14.63
CA ASP A 130 -3.86 -7.90 14.43
C ASP A 130 -3.37 -9.34 14.26
N ARG A 131 -4.31 -10.27 14.32
CA ARG A 131 -4.11 -11.71 14.08
C ARG A 131 -4.65 -12.10 12.70
N GLY A 132 -3.89 -12.90 12.00
CA GLY A 132 -4.15 -13.35 10.64
C GLY A 132 -2.86 -13.44 9.85
N PRO A 133 -2.92 -13.63 8.56
CA PRO A 133 -4.08 -13.88 7.70
C PRO A 133 -4.85 -15.15 8.04
N VAL A 134 -6.15 -15.17 7.71
CA VAL A 134 -6.98 -16.38 7.79
C VAL A 134 -6.58 -17.38 6.69
N SER A 135 -6.28 -16.87 5.49
CA SER A 135 -5.74 -17.69 4.40
C SER A 135 -4.35 -18.20 4.74
N ARG A 136 -4.13 -19.50 4.55
CA ARG A 136 -2.82 -20.13 4.80
C ARG A 136 -1.78 -19.82 3.75
N ASP A 137 -2.21 -19.38 2.59
CA ASP A 137 -1.34 -19.00 1.46
C ASP A 137 -0.66 -17.63 1.66
N LEU A 138 -1.16 -16.86 2.62
CA LEU A 138 -0.61 -15.56 2.97
C LEU A 138 0.16 -15.63 4.29
N VAL A 139 1.24 -14.86 4.41
CA VAL A 139 2.02 -14.74 5.66
C VAL A 139 1.67 -13.49 6.45
N ILE A 140 1.20 -12.44 5.77
CA ILE A 140 0.90 -11.15 6.39
C ILE A 140 -0.20 -10.41 5.62
N ASP A 141 -1.08 -9.69 6.35
CA ASP A 141 -2.03 -8.73 5.80
C ASP A 141 -1.62 -7.31 6.22
N LEU A 142 -1.48 -6.41 5.26
CA LEU A 142 -0.96 -5.07 5.46
C LEU A 142 -2.07 -4.02 5.54
N SER A 143 -1.84 -2.94 6.28
CA SER A 143 -2.68 -1.75 6.20
C SER A 143 -2.57 -1.08 4.83
N PRO A 144 -3.56 -0.25 4.43
CA PRO A 144 -3.50 0.48 3.15
C PRO A 144 -2.29 1.42 3.05
N SER A 145 -1.79 1.96 4.16
CA SER A 145 -0.56 2.76 4.22
C SER A 145 0.66 1.92 3.87
N ALA A 146 0.86 0.80 4.57
CA ALA A 146 1.98 -0.11 4.34
C ALA A 146 1.98 -0.67 2.90
N ALA A 147 0.81 -1.05 2.37
CA ALA A 147 0.67 -1.51 0.99
C ALA A 147 1.04 -0.41 -0.03
N GLY A 148 0.76 0.85 0.29
CA GLY A 148 1.19 2.00 -0.51
C GLY A 148 2.69 2.19 -0.50
N ALA A 149 3.34 2.09 0.67
CA ALA A 149 4.79 2.20 0.81
C ALA A 149 5.53 1.11 0.01
N LEU A 150 4.98 -0.10 -0.02
CA LEU A 150 5.51 -1.23 -0.79
C LEU A 150 5.14 -1.21 -2.29
N ASP A 151 4.34 -0.22 -2.73
CA ASP A 151 3.84 -0.11 -4.11
C ASP A 151 3.11 -1.38 -4.61
N MET A 152 2.31 -1.99 -3.74
CA MET A 152 1.63 -3.25 -4.03
C MET A 152 0.11 -3.14 -4.20
N LYS A 153 -0.47 -1.94 -4.03
CA LYS A 153 -1.94 -1.78 -4.04
C LYS A 153 -2.59 -2.27 -5.33
N GLN A 154 -1.95 -2.06 -6.47
CA GLN A 154 -2.49 -2.49 -7.76
C GLN A 154 -2.37 -4.00 -7.99
N ALA A 155 -1.26 -4.60 -7.57
CA ALA A 155 -1.03 -6.03 -7.66
C ALA A 155 -1.92 -6.83 -6.69
N GLY A 156 -2.29 -6.23 -5.55
CA GLY A 156 -3.12 -6.84 -4.51
C GLY A 156 -2.40 -7.87 -3.67
N ILE A 157 -1.74 -8.85 -4.28
CA ILE A 157 -0.93 -9.89 -3.63
C ILE A 157 0.45 -9.88 -4.24
N VAL A 158 1.49 -9.85 -3.39
CA VAL A 158 2.91 -9.85 -3.82
C VAL A 158 3.77 -10.76 -2.95
N PRO A 159 4.89 -11.30 -3.47
CA PRO A 159 5.86 -12.01 -2.64
C PRO A 159 6.59 -11.03 -1.72
N VAL A 160 6.73 -11.42 -0.46
CA VAL A 160 7.39 -10.61 0.56
C VAL A 160 8.33 -11.42 1.43
N SER A 161 9.28 -10.72 2.07
CA SER A 161 9.94 -11.20 3.28
C SER A 161 9.47 -10.39 4.49
N VAL A 162 9.30 -11.07 5.61
CA VAL A 162 8.92 -10.50 6.91
C VAL A 162 10.03 -10.79 7.90
N GLU A 163 10.58 -9.76 8.52
CA GLU A 163 11.66 -9.87 9.51
C GLU A 163 11.29 -9.12 10.79
N PRO A 164 11.20 -9.79 11.94
CA PRO A 164 11.00 -9.10 13.21
C PRO A 164 12.20 -8.18 13.50
N VAL A 165 11.93 -6.95 13.92
CA VAL A 165 12.96 -5.94 14.17
C VAL A 165 12.72 -5.21 15.49
N VAL A 166 13.80 -4.62 16.02
CA VAL A 166 13.76 -3.59 17.06
C VAL A 166 14.42 -2.32 16.53
N LEU A 167 13.97 -1.17 16.99
CA LEU A 167 14.63 0.09 16.67
C LEU A 167 15.76 0.33 17.69
N SER A 168 16.99 0.53 17.20
CA SER A 168 18.12 0.88 18.05
C SER A 168 17.98 2.31 18.57
N ALA A 169 18.22 2.53 19.85
CA ALA A 169 18.19 3.86 20.46
C ALA A 169 19.37 4.75 20.04
N ASP A 170 20.48 4.13 19.62
CA ASP A 170 21.79 4.80 19.47
C ASP A 170 22.05 5.42 18.08
N ALA A 171 21.09 5.47 17.18
CA ALA A 171 21.24 6.18 15.91
C ALA A 171 20.69 7.61 16.02
N SER A 172 21.35 8.45 16.82
CA SER A 172 21.22 9.91 16.63
C SER A 172 22.05 10.35 15.43
N PRO A 173 21.50 11.24 14.58
CA PRO A 173 22.22 11.78 13.45
C PRO A 173 23.40 12.63 13.87
#